data_9aee69d10b091c2d2de27b3d3de38051
#
_entry.id   9aee69d10b091c2d2de27b3d3de38051
#
_cell.length_a   1.000
_cell.length_b   1.000
_cell.length_c   1.000
_cell.angle_alpha   90.00
_cell.angle_beta   90.00
_cell.angle_gamma   90.00
#
_symmetry.space_group_name_H-M   'P 1'
#
loop_
_entity.id
_entity.type
_entity.pdbx_description
1 polymer ?
#
loop_
_entity_poly.entity_id
_entity_poly.type
_entity_poly.pdbx_seq_one_letter_code
_entity_poly.pdbx_strand_id
1 'polypeptide(L)'
;MKRIGSTLLLALPGMLSLPGTLALGGLLALPGMLHAQNARIEINVTRAIGEIDPKIYGVFMEPIHFNGRRLGLPDTVNFNTLYGNLYDPSSPLADDHGFRTDYLDAMKELKITNMRWPGGNYLMGYNWQDGIGPKDQRPTRINLAWGGVDNNHVGTDEWMQLNKAIGSQNIVCVNLGLGTIQDAVNWVEYCNYPKGTAFSDLRAKNGHPAPYGVKIWDLGNEVDGAPWELGHKDADDYVKVAREAAKAMRSVDNSIRFVASGSSYYEPTGQWVEWNRKVLTGLGDLLDYISIHRYWENAPDYYSFMGQSAMDFEEKIRVTAEEIDAARSMKGFRNPIGISVDEWGSFGRNFQSVLPIAQCLNSFIRHADQVKMANFTMLTSLLASDPKNGTYKASLFYAFKLFSNNCLGNSVDTYVQCDTFNTEKYKGIPYLDVTTVYSKETHTAYINVVNRHKDKSITADISSVSGTFAGNAGASILNAASLTEPFAFEKRQQYVPATETVQNRNGTLSIVFPPHSFTQIRVPMNEK
;
A
#
# COMPACT_ATOMS: atom_id res chain seq x y z
N MET A 1 9.72 -30.05 49.72
CA MET A 1 10.09 -31.30 50.42
C MET A 1 10.68 -32.25 49.41
N LYS A 2 11.97 -32.56 49.60
CA LYS A 2 12.71 -33.82 49.39
C LYS A 2 12.57 -34.45 48.00
N ARG A 3 13.61 -34.45 47.20
CA ARG A 3 14.93 -35.16 47.21
C ARG A 3 14.86 -36.49 46.47
N ILE A 4 15.73 -36.65 45.48
CA ILE A 4 16.98 -37.47 45.40
C ILE A 4 16.67 -38.79 44.67
N GLY A 5 17.45 -39.31 43.76
CA GLY A 5 18.85 -39.32 43.43
C GLY A 5 19.09 -40.35 42.35
N SER A 6 20.08 -40.13 41.53
CA SER A 6 21.41 -40.79 41.58
C SER A 6 21.46 -42.17 40.93
N THR A 7 22.20 -42.29 39.86
CA THR A 7 23.59 -42.73 39.63
C THR A 7 23.78 -44.22 39.32
N LEU A 8 24.49 -44.61 38.34
CA LEU A 8 25.86 -45.20 38.21
C LEU A 8 25.94 -46.04 36.91
N LEU A 9 26.82 -45.75 35.99
CA LEU A 9 28.20 -46.22 35.71
C LEU A 9 28.44 -47.74 35.68
N LEU A 10 29.08 -48.17 34.57
CA LEU A 10 30.23 -49.11 34.47
C LEU A 10 30.35 -49.57 33.00
N ALA A 11 31.32 -49.21 32.20
CA ALA A 11 32.73 -49.57 32.14
C ALA A 11 33.02 -50.82 31.30
N LEU A 12 33.78 -50.60 30.24
CA LEU A 12 34.66 -51.33 29.33
C LEU A 12 35.35 -52.61 29.87
N PRO A 13 36.12 -53.45 29.13
CA PRO A 13 36.86 -53.20 27.88
C PRO A 13 36.97 -54.42 26.93
N GLY A 14 37.68 -54.27 25.78
CA GLY A 14 38.23 -55.41 25.03
C GLY A 14 38.82 -55.05 23.68
N MET A 15 40.15 -54.91 23.63
CA MET A 15 41.00 -54.78 22.45
C MET A 15 41.00 -56.01 21.55
N LEU A 16 41.20 -55.80 20.25
CA LEU A 16 42.22 -56.53 19.48
C LEU A 16 42.46 -55.94 18.10
N SER A 17 43.70 -55.66 17.81
CA SER A 17 44.30 -55.10 16.60
C SER A 17 44.54 -56.15 15.47
N LEU A 18 44.53 -55.69 14.20
CA LEU A 18 45.61 -55.93 13.25
C LEU A 18 45.26 -55.41 11.81
N PRO A 19 46.19 -55.15 10.92
CA PRO A 19 46.17 -54.06 9.97
C PRO A 19 45.79 -54.51 8.56
N GLY A 20 45.11 -53.60 7.84
CA GLY A 20 44.88 -53.74 6.40
C GLY A 20 45.12 -52.42 5.70
N THR A 21 46.16 -52.37 4.91
CA THR A 21 46.49 -51.34 3.94
C THR A 21 45.29 -51.07 3.01
N LEU A 22 44.80 -49.85 3.00
CA LEU A 22 43.84 -49.39 2.01
C LEU A 22 44.33 -48.12 1.33
N ALA A 23 44.37 -48.19 0.02
CA ALA A 23 44.75 -47.16 -0.91
C ALA A 23 43.95 -45.88 -0.70
N LEU A 24 44.62 -44.73 -0.66
CA LEU A 24 44.06 -43.41 -0.80
C LEU A 24 43.48 -43.25 -2.21
N GLY A 25 42.18 -43.47 -2.33
CA GLY A 25 41.40 -42.94 -3.43
C GLY A 25 40.94 -41.54 -3.05
N GLY A 26 41.64 -40.52 -3.52
CA GLY A 26 41.21 -39.13 -3.37
C GLY A 26 39.89 -38.90 -4.12
N LEU A 27 38.78 -38.88 -3.40
CA LEU A 27 37.56 -38.23 -3.90
C LEU A 27 37.82 -36.72 -3.88
N LEU A 28 38.22 -36.18 -5.04
CA LEU A 28 38.04 -34.76 -5.32
C LEU A 28 36.56 -34.46 -5.19
N ALA A 29 36.16 -33.89 -4.06
CA ALA A 29 34.87 -33.23 -3.95
C ALA A 29 34.88 -32.06 -4.95
N LEU A 30 34.29 -32.28 -6.11
CA LEU A 30 33.90 -31.20 -7.01
C LEU A 30 33.09 -30.21 -6.19
N PRO A 31 33.45 -28.92 -6.20
CA PRO A 31 32.56 -27.91 -5.62
C PRO A 31 31.21 -28.08 -6.32
N GLY A 32 30.18 -28.43 -5.57
CA GLY A 32 28.83 -28.49 -6.08
C GLY A 32 28.58 -27.20 -6.84
N MET A 33 28.45 -27.29 -8.16
CA MET A 33 27.87 -26.20 -8.94
C MET A 33 26.52 -25.95 -8.31
N LEU A 34 26.38 -24.84 -7.59
CA LEU A 34 25.11 -24.26 -7.24
C LEU A 34 24.38 -24.06 -8.56
N HIS A 35 23.49 -25.00 -8.90
CA HIS A 35 22.62 -24.83 -10.05
C HIS A 35 21.84 -23.53 -9.77
N ALA A 36 22.12 -22.51 -10.56
CA ALA A 36 21.24 -21.36 -10.62
C ALA A 36 19.83 -21.91 -10.91
N GLN A 37 18.88 -21.63 -10.03
CA GLN A 37 17.50 -22.04 -10.23
C GLN A 37 17.02 -21.38 -11.54
N ASN A 38 16.78 -22.17 -12.58
CA ASN A 38 16.22 -21.68 -13.83
C ASN A 38 14.71 -21.56 -13.68
N ALA A 39 14.24 -20.33 -13.65
CA ALA A 39 12.82 -20.04 -13.69
C ALA A 39 12.38 -19.75 -15.13
N ARG A 40 11.09 -19.91 -15.38
CA ARG A 40 10.44 -19.57 -16.66
C ARG A 40 9.31 -18.60 -16.41
N ILE A 41 9.28 -17.53 -17.19
CA ILE A 41 8.20 -16.53 -17.18
C ILE A 41 7.64 -16.45 -18.60
N GLU A 42 6.32 -16.59 -18.72
CA GLU A 42 5.62 -16.42 -19.99
C GLU A 42 4.56 -15.33 -19.86
N ILE A 43 4.59 -14.37 -20.78
CA ILE A 43 3.62 -13.28 -20.81
C ILE A 43 2.66 -13.45 -22.00
N ASN A 44 1.39 -13.08 -21.80
CA ASN A 44 0.39 -13.10 -22.86
C ASN A 44 -0.28 -11.73 -22.98
N VAL A 45 0.25 -10.85 -23.86
CA VAL A 45 -0.21 -9.46 -23.98
C VAL A 45 -1.61 -9.34 -24.63
N THR A 46 -2.14 -10.41 -25.22
CA THR A 46 -3.50 -10.42 -25.79
C THR A 46 -4.56 -10.88 -24.78
N ARG A 47 -4.15 -11.46 -23.65
CA ARG A 47 -5.05 -11.91 -22.61
C ARG A 47 -5.04 -10.93 -21.43
N ALA A 48 -5.87 -9.90 -21.53
CA ALA A 48 -6.04 -8.92 -20.49
C ALA A 48 -6.85 -9.51 -19.31
N ILE A 49 -6.39 -9.25 -18.09
CA ILE A 49 -7.11 -9.50 -16.84
C ILE A 49 -8.04 -8.32 -16.55
N GLY A 50 -7.52 -7.09 -16.64
CA GLY A 50 -8.26 -5.86 -16.43
C GLY A 50 -7.41 -4.65 -16.74
N GLU A 51 -8.06 -3.51 -16.96
CA GLU A 51 -7.38 -2.23 -17.06
C GLU A 51 -6.99 -1.74 -15.67
N ILE A 52 -5.75 -1.31 -15.54
CA ILE A 52 -5.22 -0.71 -14.31
C ILE A 52 -5.91 0.65 -14.11
N ASP A 53 -6.68 0.77 -13.03
CA ASP A 53 -7.19 2.07 -12.63
C ASP A 53 -6.05 2.88 -12.00
N PRO A 54 -5.72 4.07 -12.53
CA PRO A 54 -4.63 4.88 -11.97
C PRO A 54 -4.78 5.18 -10.47
N LYS A 55 -6.00 5.14 -9.94
CA LYS A 55 -6.26 5.37 -8.52
C LYS A 55 -5.63 4.36 -7.56
N ILE A 56 -5.03 3.26 -8.06
CA ILE A 56 -4.22 2.37 -7.21
C ILE A 56 -2.89 2.99 -6.77
N TYR A 57 -2.48 4.12 -7.36
CA TYR A 57 -1.27 4.87 -7.01
C TYR A 57 -1.57 6.10 -6.15
N GLY A 58 -2.59 6.00 -5.32
CA GLY A 58 -2.92 6.99 -4.32
C GLY A 58 -2.10 6.88 -3.05
N VAL A 59 -2.22 7.91 -2.23
CA VAL A 59 -1.61 7.95 -0.89
C VAL A 59 -2.63 8.42 0.14
N PHE A 60 -2.32 8.14 1.38
CA PHE A 60 -3.10 8.50 2.54
C PHE A 60 -2.32 9.48 3.41
N MET A 61 -2.99 10.44 4.01
CA MET A 61 -2.39 11.38 4.96
C MET A 61 -3.33 11.63 6.13
N GLU A 62 -2.74 11.64 7.31
CA GLU A 62 -3.40 11.84 8.59
C GLU A 62 -2.50 12.68 9.53
N PRO A 63 -3.06 13.61 10.33
CA PRO A 63 -2.30 14.34 11.34
C PRO A 63 -2.03 13.44 12.55
N ILE A 64 -1.04 12.57 12.43
CA ILE A 64 -0.63 11.67 13.50
C ILE A 64 0.35 12.39 14.41
N HIS A 65 -0.08 12.65 15.64
CA HIS A 65 0.78 13.04 16.73
C HIS A 65 1.17 11.78 17.52
N PHE A 66 2.29 11.17 17.19
CA PHE A 66 2.86 10.16 18.06
C PHE A 66 3.39 10.85 19.32
N ASN A 67 2.54 11.08 20.34
CA ASN A 67 3.09 11.39 21.64
C ASN A 67 3.70 10.09 22.21
N GLY A 68 4.88 10.21 22.81
CA GLY A 68 5.65 9.07 23.31
C GLY A 68 4.92 8.16 24.30
N ARG A 69 3.84 8.61 24.93
CA ARG A 69 3.08 7.85 25.93
C ARG A 69 2.42 6.59 25.38
N ARG A 70 1.89 6.64 24.14
CA ARG A 70 1.25 5.47 23.54
C ARG A 70 2.25 4.42 23.03
N LEU A 71 3.48 4.84 22.71
CA LEU A 71 4.55 3.97 22.24
C LEU A 71 5.57 3.64 23.32
N GLY A 72 5.37 4.09 24.58
CA GLY A 72 6.34 3.93 25.66
C GLY A 72 7.62 4.74 25.46
N LEU A 73 7.62 5.72 24.55
CA LEU A 73 8.75 6.60 24.29
C LEU A 73 8.71 7.80 25.25
N PRO A 74 9.88 8.41 25.58
CA PRO A 74 9.93 9.60 26.44
C PRO A 74 9.14 10.77 25.84
N ASP A 75 8.49 11.59 26.67
CA ASP A 75 7.74 12.78 26.29
C ASP A 75 8.58 13.84 25.53
N THR A 76 9.90 13.67 25.50
CA THR A 76 10.85 14.55 24.79
C THR A 76 10.94 14.27 23.28
N VAL A 77 10.38 13.18 22.81
CA VAL A 77 10.29 12.91 21.36
C VAL A 77 9.14 13.73 20.78
N ASN A 78 9.46 14.96 20.41
CA ASN A 78 8.50 15.89 19.85
C ASN A 78 8.24 15.54 18.38
N PHE A 79 7.28 14.66 18.12
CA PHE A 79 6.77 14.40 16.77
C PHE A 79 5.76 15.46 16.32
N ASN A 80 6.02 16.73 16.69
CA ASN A 80 5.15 17.88 16.47
C ASN A 80 5.06 18.33 15.01
N THR A 81 5.30 17.46 14.08
CA THR A 81 5.14 17.78 12.68
C THR A 81 3.87 17.13 12.16
N LEU A 82 2.82 17.91 12.14
CA LEU A 82 1.61 17.62 11.39
C LEU A 82 1.99 17.12 9.99
N TYR A 83 1.43 15.97 9.60
CA TYR A 83 1.69 15.40 8.28
C TYR A 83 3.17 15.06 8.01
N GLY A 84 3.95 14.67 9.04
CA GLY A 84 5.32 14.17 8.86
C GLY A 84 6.26 15.15 8.16
N ASN A 85 6.20 16.43 8.53
CA ASN A 85 6.93 17.57 7.94
C ASN A 85 6.46 18.04 6.54
N LEU A 86 5.42 17.46 5.97
CA LEU A 86 4.84 17.99 4.73
C LEU A 86 4.34 19.42 4.91
N TYR A 87 3.73 19.73 6.05
CA TYR A 87 3.30 21.07 6.43
C TYR A 87 4.23 21.61 7.53
N ASP A 88 5.05 22.56 7.19
CA ASP A 88 5.97 23.27 8.11
C ASP A 88 6.18 24.70 7.62
N PRO A 89 5.30 25.63 8.00
CA PRO A 89 5.40 27.04 7.56
C PRO A 89 6.65 27.77 8.07
N SER A 90 7.38 27.19 9.03
CA SER A 90 8.65 27.74 9.52
C SER A 90 9.86 27.29 8.70
N SER A 91 9.70 26.29 7.84
CA SER A 91 10.76 25.77 7.01
C SER A 91 11.17 26.77 5.92
N PRO A 92 12.46 26.95 5.64
CA PRO A 92 12.91 27.76 4.49
C PRO A 92 12.50 27.14 3.14
N LEU A 93 12.01 25.90 3.13
CA LEU A 93 11.49 25.20 1.95
C LEU A 93 9.96 25.28 1.86
N ALA A 94 9.27 25.98 2.79
CA ALA A 94 7.82 26.13 2.73
C ALA A 94 7.42 27.04 1.55
N ASP A 95 6.34 26.67 0.88
CA ASP A 95 5.65 27.57 -0.06
C ASP A 95 4.80 28.61 0.71
N ASP A 96 4.12 29.50 -0.01
CA ASP A 96 3.25 30.53 0.56
C ASP A 96 2.07 29.97 1.36
N HIS A 97 1.77 28.68 1.22
CA HIS A 97 0.70 27.97 1.94
C HIS A 97 1.23 27.20 3.16
N GLY A 98 2.53 27.08 3.33
CA GLY A 98 3.19 26.37 4.43
C GLY A 98 3.53 24.92 4.09
N PHE A 99 3.36 24.47 2.86
CA PHE A 99 3.76 23.15 2.41
C PHE A 99 5.19 23.14 1.90
N ARG A 100 5.93 22.11 2.23
CA ARG A 100 7.33 21.99 1.83
C ARG A 100 7.45 21.57 0.37
N THR A 101 8.18 22.37 -0.40
CA THR A 101 8.37 22.19 -1.86
C THR A 101 9.12 20.91 -2.20
N ASP A 102 10.05 20.46 -1.36
CA ASP A 102 10.73 19.17 -1.57
C ASP A 102 9.79 17.95 -1.50
N TYR A 103 8.76 18.00 -0.64
CA TYR A 103 7.69 17.01 -0.64
C TYR A 103 6.78 17.13 -1.87
N LEU A 104 6.38 18.34 -2.23
CA LEU A 104 5.54 18.58 -3.41
C LEU A 104 6.20 18.06 -4.68
N ASP A 105 7.49 18.31 -4.85
CA ASP A 105 8.25 17.84 -6.01
C ASP A 105 8.37 16.30 -6.02
N ALA A 106 8.58 15.69 -4.86
CA ALA A 106 8.59 14.23 -4.76
C ALA A 106 7.22 13.62 -5.10
N MET A 107 6.11 14.24 -4.64
CA MET A 107 4.74 13.79 -4.95
C MET A 107 4.43 13.87 -6.45
N LYS A 108 4.85 14.97 -7.11
CA LYS A 108 4.74 15.11 -8.57
C LYS A 108 5.56 14.05 -9.30
N GLU A 109 6.77 13.77 -8.85
CA GLU A 109 7.63 12.73 -9.41
C GLU A 109 7.03 11.32 -9.26
N LEU A 110 6.35 11.06 -8.14
CA LEU A 110 5.61 9.82 -7.90
C LEU A 110 4.33 9.72 -8.74
N LYS A 111 3.88 10.81 -9.36
CA LYS A 111 2.60 10.91 -10.07
C LYS A 111 1.44 10.42 -9.21
N ILE A 112 1.36 10.92 -7.98
CA ILE A 112 0.27 10.59 -7.05
C ILE A 112 -1.06 10.96 -7.70
N THR A 113 -1.96 9.98 -7.81
CA THR A 113 -3.22 10.12 -8.54
C THR A 113 -4.38 10.57 -7.68
N ASN A 114 -4.35 10.21 -6.41
CA ASN A 114 -5.38 10.59 -5.44
C ASN A 114 -4.81 10.61 -4.02
N MET A 115 -5.43 11.40 -3.15
CA MET A 115 -5.04 11.54 -1.76
C MET A 115 -6.25 11.45 -0.85
N ARG A 116 -6.21 10.50 0.08
CA ARG A 116 -7.23 10.27 1.10
C ARG A 116 -6.91 11.08 2.37
N TRP A 117 -7.92 11.82 2.88
CA TRP A 117 -7.80 12.74 4.02
C TRP A 117 -9.18 12.98 4.67
N PRO A 118 -9.29 13.41 5.92
CA PRO A 118 -8.26 13.80 6.89
C PRO A 118 -7.65 12.64 7.63
N GLY A 119 -7.91 11.44 7.23
CA GLY A 119 -7.24 10.32 7.81
C GLY A 119 -8.12 9.15 8.12
N GLY A 120 -7.51 8.36 8.92
CA GLY A 120 -7.81 7.19 9.67
C GLY A 120 -8.52 7.53 10.98
N ASN A 121 -7.97 7.06 12.11
CA ASN A 121 -8.59 7.25 13.43
C ASN A 121 -8.76 8.72 13.86
N TYR A 122 -7.92 9.62 13.37
CA TYR A 122 -8.06 11.07 13.61
C TYR A 122 -9.43 11.58 13.16
N LEU A 123 -9.91 11.13 12.00
CA LEU A 123 -11.20 11.54 11.44
C LEU A 123 -12.34 11.37 12.44
N MET A 124 -12.35 10.27 13.19
CA MET A 124 -13.50 9.90 14.03
C MET A 124 -13.73 10.85 15.19
N GLY A 125 -12.73 11.73 15.50
CA GLY A 125 -12.86 12.83 16.45
C GLY A 125 -12.76 14.22 15.83
N TYR A 126 -12.60 14.34 14.50
CA TYR A 126 -12.35 15.59 13.82
C TYR A 126 -13.64 16.35 13.45
N ASN A 127 -13.66 17.65 13.75
CA ASN A 127 -14.67 18.57 13.25
C ASN A 127 -14.08 19.41 12.10
N TRP A 128 -14.50 19.14 10.87
CA TRP A 128 -13.97 19.81 9.69
C TRP A 128 -14.19 21.33 9.66
N GLN A 129 -15.21 21.83 10.36
CA GLN A 129 -15.49 23.27 10.44
C GLN A 129 -14.44 24.03 11.25
N ASP A 130 -13.71 23.36 12.15
CA ASP A 130 -12.60 23.96 12.87
C ASP A 130 -11.39 24.24 11.94
N GLY A 131 -11.31 23.57 10.78
CA GLY A 131 -10.23 23.68 9.80
C GLY A 131 -10.51 24.62 8.61
N ILE A 132 -11.51 25.51 8.68
CA ILE A 132 -11.83 26.46 7.61
C ILE A 132 -11.77 27.91 8.09
N GLY A 133 -11.68 28.85 7.16
CA GLY A 133 -11.55 30.28 7.47
C GLY A 133 -10.13 30.70 7.87
N PRO A 134 -9.94 31.92 8.42
CA PRO A 134 -8.63 32.45 8.78
C PRO A 134 -7.91 31.59 9.81
N LYS A 135 -6.67 31.21 9.55
CA LYS A 135 -5.88 30.27 10.38
C LYS A 135 -5.70 30.75 11.83
N ASP A 136 -5.54 32.04 12.02
CA ASP A 136 -5.38 32.69 13.34
C ASP A 136 -6.67 32.67 14.20
N GLN A 137 -7.80 32.36 13.60
CA GLN A 137 -9.10 32.24 14.27
C GLN A 137 -9.53 30.79 14.49
N ARG A 138 -8.78 29.82 13.98
CA ARG A 138 -9.11 28.40 14.12
C ARG A 138 -8.84 27.90 15.54
N PRO A 139 -9.74 27.11 16.13
CA PRO A 139 -9.52 26.60 17.48
C PRO A 139 -8.43 25.54 17.49
N THR A 140 -7.62 25.53 18.54
CA THR A 140 -6.76 24.39 18.86
C THR A 140 -7.58 23.35 19.60
N ARG A 141 -7.53 22.09 19.11
CA ARG A 141 -8.27 20.95 19.68
C ARG A 141 -7.33 19.87 20.16
N ILE A 142 -7.80 19.08 21.12
CA ILE A 142 -7.14 17.83 21.50
C ILE A 142 -7.33 16.83 20.35
N ASN A 143 -6.24 16.20 19.92
CA ASN A 143 -6.31 15.06 19.03
C ASN A 143 -6.71 13.82 19.84
N LEU A 144 -7.97 13.43 19.71
CA LEU A 144 -8.55 12.36 20.50
C LEU A 144 -8.01 10.97 20.13
N ALA A 145 -7.60 10.79 18.88
CA ALA A 145 -7.09 9.51 18.40
C ALA A 145 -5.63 9.29 18.80
N TRP A 146 -4.78 10.30 18.58
CA TRP A 146 -3.32 10.15 18.68
C TRP A 146 -2.70 10.88 19.86
N GLY A 147 -3.49 11.70 20.56
CA GLY A 147 -3.01 12.57 21.65
C GLY A 147 -2.35 13.85 21.12
N GLY A 148 -1.95 14.72 22.06
CA GLY A 148 -1.47 16.06 21.72
C GLY A 148 -2.60 17.00 21.30
N VAL A 149 -2.21 18.08 20.61
CA VAL A 149 -3.15 19.11 20.15
C VAL A 149 -2.95 19.38 18.67
N ASP A 150 -4.03 19.75 17.98
CA ASP A 150 -4.06 20.17 16.60
C ASP A 150 -4.55 21.62 16.53
N ASN A 151 -3.83 22.46 15.83
CA ASN A 151 -4.17 23.87 15.61
C ASN A 151 -5.10 24.09 14.40
N ASN A 152 -5.47 23.03 13.70
CA ASN A 152 -6.33 23.08 12.52
C ASN A 152 -5.82 23.96 11.36
N HIS A 153 -4.51 24.21 11.28
CA HIS A 153 -3.93 25.05 10.22
C HIS A 153 -3.93 24.38 8.84
N VAL A 154 -4.05 23.05 8.79
CA VAL A 154 -4.35 22.32 7.57
C VAL A 154 -5.78 21.82 7.65
N GLY A 155 -6.65 22.42 6.88
CA GLY A 155 -8.03 22.03 6.78
C GLY A 155 -8.45 21.84 5.34
N THR A 156 -9.76 21.93 5.08
CA THR A 156 -10.32 21.64 3.75
C THR A 156 -9.66 22.49 2.65
N ASP A 157 -9.54 23.79 2.86
CA ASP A 157 -9.07 24.72 1.82
C ASP A 157 -7.59 24.46 1.48
N GLU A 158 -6.73 24.28 2.49
CA GLU A 158 -5.32 23.97 2.30
C GLU A 158 -5.14 22.60 1.62
N TRP A 159 -5.94 21.62 2.01
CA TRP A 159 -5.87 20.29 1.42
C TRP A 159 -6.27 20.28 -0.06
N MET A 160 -7.31 21.03 -0.44
CA MET A 160 -7.72 21.19 -1.83
C MET A 160 -6.66 21.89 -2.67
N GLN A 161 -5.99 22.91 -2.09
CA GLN A 161 -4.87 23.61 -2.74
C GLN A 161 -3.68 22.68 -2.96
N LEU A 162 -3.30 21.89 -1.97
CA LEU A 162 -2.24 20.89 -2.07
C LEU A 162 -2.51 19.91 -3.22
N ASN A 163 -3.70 19.31 -3.25
CA ASN A 163 -4.07 18.37 -4.30
C ASN A 163 -4.06 19.00 -5.70
N LYS A 164 -4.53 20.24 -5.81
CA LYS A 164 -4.45 21.01 -7.06
C LYS A 164 -3.00 21.24 -7.50
N ALA A 165 -2.10 21.55 -6.56
CA ALA A 165 -0.69 21.83 -6.85
C ALA A 165 0.06 20.59 -7.37
N ILE A 166 -0.33 19.40 -6.96
CA ILE A 166 0.30 18.13 -7.40
C ILE A 166 -0.49 17.42 -8.50
N GLY A 167 -1.72 17.87 -8.81
CA GLY A 167 -2.57 17.27 -9.84
C GLY A 167 -3.27 15.98 -9.41
N SER A 168 -3.50 15.78 -8.10
CA SER A 168 -4.18 14.59 -7.57
C SER A 168 -5.68 14.84 -7.31
N GLN A 169 -6.46 13.76 -7.27
CA GLN A 169 -7.86 13.78 -6.84
C GLN A 169 -7.97 13.77 -5.31
N ASN A 170 -9.00 14.43 -4.80
CA ASN A 170 -9.33 14.37 -3.38
C ASN A 170 -10.24 13.18 -3.09
N ILE A 171 -9.91 12.44 -2.04
CA ILE A 171 -10.80 11.50 -1.37
C ILE A 171 -10.99 12.03 0.05
N VAL A 172 -12.23 12.36 0.38
CA VAL A 172 -12.56 12.95 1.69
C VAL A 172 -13.35 11.95 2.52
N CYS A 173 -12.84 11.67 3.72
CA CYS A 173 -13.53 10.81 4.68
C CYS A 173 -14.45 11.64 5.58
N VAL A 174 -15.71 11.23 5.76
CA VAL A 174 -16.64 11.89 6.67
C VAL A 174 -16.66 11.21 8.05
N ASN A 175 -16.75 12.01 9.10
CA ASN A 175 -16.79 11.55 10.48
C ASN A 175 -18.13 10.89 10.81
N LEU A 176 -18.22 9.58 10.75
CA LEU A 176 -19.36 8.79 11.23
C LEU A 176 -19.12 8.19 12.63
N GLY A 177 -18.06 8.63 13.32
CA GLY A 177 -17.76 8.28 14.70
C GLY A 177 -18.48 9.19 15.69
N LEU A 178 -17.87 10.33 16.00
CA LEU A 178 -18.42 11.36 16.90
C LEU A 178 -19.17 12.47 16.15
N GLY A 179 -19.00 12.56 14.81
CA GLY A 179 -19.71 13.52 13.97
C GLY A 179 -21.17 13.12 13.69
N THR A 180 -21.88 14.02 13.03
CA THR A 180 -23.28 13.81 12.64
C THR A 180 -23.42 13.67 11.13
N ILE A 181 -24.55 13.09 10.69
CA ILE A 181 -24.91 13.06 9.26
C ILE A 181 -25.00 14.49 8.71
N GLN A 182 -25.49 15.44 9.50
CA GLN A 182 -25.58 16.83 9.08
C GLN A 182 -24.19 17.46 8.84
N ASP A 183 -23.19 17.12 9.63
CA ASP A 183 -21.81 17.58 9.40
C ASP A 183 -21.27 17.06 8.07
N ALA A 184 -21.56 15.82 7.71
CA ALA A 184 -21.17 15.24 6.42
C ALA A 184 -21.87 15.94 5.24
N VAL A 185 -23.16 16.22 5.36
CA VAL A 185 -23.96 16.96 4.37
C VAL A 185 -23.41 18.38 4.18
N ASN A 186 -23.16 19.08 5.29
CA ASN A 186 -22.61 20.43 5.29
C ASN A 186 -21.21 20.47 4.62
N TRP A 187 -20.41 19.42 4.79
CA TRP A 187 -19.09 19.34 4.18
C TRP A 187 -19.17 19.13 2.67
N VAL A 188 -20.10 18.29 2.19
CA VAL A 188 -20.37 18.17 0.74
C VAL A 188 -20.88 19.51 0.18
N GLU A 189 -21.78 20.20 0.90
CA GLU A 189 -22.25 21.53 0.50
C GLU A 189 -21.11 22.54 0.40
N TYR A 190 -20.21 22.59 1.41
CA TYR A 190 -19.03 23.44 1.40
C TYR A 190 -18.13 23.15 0.19
N CYS A 191 -17.87 21.87 -0.11
CA CYS A 191 -16.97 21.48 -1.18
C CYS A 191 -17.60 21.59 -2.58
N ASN A 192 -18.88 21.25 -2.74
CA ASN A 192 -19.42 20.95 -4.06
C ASN A 192 -20.56 21.88 -4.49
N TYR A 193 -21.32 22.48 -3.56
CA TYR A 193 -22.46 23.30 -3.95
C TYR A 193 -22.00 24.64 -4.55
N PRO A 194 -22.59 25.10 -5.67
CA PRO A 194 -22.08 26.27 -6.39
C PRO A 194 -22.10 27.57 -5.56
N LYS A 195 -23.26 28.00 -5.12
CA LYS A 195 -23.49 29.25 -4.34
C LYS A 195 -24.93 29.36 -3.86
N GLY A 196 -25.17 30.28 -2.92
CA GLY A 196 -26.53 30.64 -2.49
C GLY A 196 -27.02 29.80 -1.34
N THR A 197 -26.12 29.04 -0.68
CA THR A 197 -26.40 28.30 0.54
C THR A 197 -25.38 28.64 1.62
N ALA A 198 -25.68 28.31 2.88
CA ALA A 198 -24.86 28.71 4.03
C ALA A 198 -23.38 28.33 3.87
N PHE A 199 -23.07 27.09 3.50
CA PHE A 199 -21.70 26.62 3.41
C PHE A 199 -21.02 26.93 2.07
N SER A 200 -21.78 26.98 0.96
CA SER A 200 -21.20 27.44 -0.32
C SER A 200 -20.81 28.93 -0.27
N ASP A 201 -21.61 29.75 0.39
CA ASP A 201 -21.31 31.18 0.55
C ASP A 201 -20.19 31.39 1.59
N LEU A 202 -20.10 30.54 2.62
CA LEU A 202 -18.98 30.53 3.56
C LEU A 202 -17.66 30.17 2.86
N ARG A 203 -17.66 29.17 1.97
CA ARG A 203 -16.48 28.86 1.12
C ARG A 203 -16.05 30.06 0.29
N ALA A 204 -17.01 30.74 -0.34
CA ALA A 204 -16.74 31.94 -1.13
C ALA A 204 -16.16 33.06 -0.26
N LYS A 205 -16.71 33.28 0.95
CA LYS A 205 -16.20 34.25 1.93
C LYS A 205 -14.77 33.91 2.37
N ASN A 206 -14.43 32.64 2.47
CA ASN A 206 -13.06 32.16 2.80
C ASN A 206 -12.09 32.29 1.61
N GLY A 207 -12.49 32.90 0.49
CA GLY A 207 -11.63 33.14 -0.67
C GLY A 207 -11.74 32.11 -1.80
N HIS A 208 -12.65 31.16 -1.69
CA HIS A 208 -12.81 30.05 -2.63
C HIS A 208 -14.22 30.03 -3.28
N PRO A 209 -14.52 30.97 -4.21
CA PRO A 209 -15.87 31.11 -4.78
C PRO A 209 -16.29 29.91 -5.65
N ALA A 210 -15.34 29.24 -6.31
CA ALA A 210 -15.64 28.06 -7.13
C ALA A 210 -15.72 26.79 -6.27
N PRO A 211 -16.62 25.85 -6.59
CA PRO A 211 -16.65 24.53 -5.94
C PRO A 211 -15.34 23.77 -6.14
N TYR A 212 -14.92 23.01 -5.15
CA TYR A 212 -13.80 22.09 -5.25
C TYR A 212 -14.12 20.84 -6.08
N GLY A 213 -15.39 20.44 -6.07
CA GLY A 213 -15.86 19.33 -6.88
C GLY A 213 -15.36 17.96 -6.43
N VAL A 214 -15.27 17.74 -5.13
CA VAL A 214 -14.84 16.45 -4.54
C VAL A 214 -15.79 15.34 -4.97
N LYS A 215 -15.26 14.30 -5.63
CA LYS A 215 -16.08 13.24 -6.21
C LYS A 215 -16.13 11.97 -5.39
N ILE A 216 -15.14 11.69 -4.56
CA ILE A 216 -15.06 10.46 -3.78
C ILE A 216 -15.11 10.80 -2.29
N TRP A 217 -16.02 10.13 -1.59
CA TRP A 217 -16.28 10.34 -0.17
C TRP A 217 -16.31 9.00 0.57
N ASP A 218 -15.47 8.86 1.59
CA ASP A 218 -15.47 7.68 2.44
C ASP A 218 -16.49 7.85 3.58
N LEU A 219 -17.27 6.83 3.81
CA LEU A 219 -18.30 6.78 4.86
C LEU A 219 -17.72 6.25 6.17
N GLY A 220 -16.85 7.03 6.80
CA GLY A 220 -16.15 6.64 8.03
C GLY A 220 -14.80 5.96 7.76
N ASN A 221 -14.08 5.63 8.83
CA ASN A 221 -12.80 4.95 8.81
C ASN A 221 -12.77 3.85 9.87
N GLU A 222 -12.31 2.63 9.50
CA GLU A 222 -12.06 1.51 10.44
C GLU A 222 -13.18 1.32 11.48
N VAL A 223 -14.44 1.49 11.06
CA VAL A 223 -15.58 1.43 11.97
C VAL A 223 -15.76 0.03 12.59
N ASP A 224 -15.23 -1.00 11.91
CA ASP A 224 -15.10 -2.38 12.38
C ASP A 224 -13.94 -2.61 13.35
N GLY A 225 -13.14 -1.57 13.61
CA GLY A 225 -11.88 -1.64 14.33
C GLY A 225 -11.98 -2.17 15.76
N ALA A 226 -10.87 -2.13 16.49
CA ALA A 226 -10.84 -2.58 17.86
C ALA A 226 -11.76 -1.72 18.75
N PRO A 227 -12.38 -2.27 19.83
CA PRO A 227 -13.30 -1.52 20.69
C PRO A 227 -12.72 -0.27 21.35
N TRP A 228 -11.38 -0.11 21.34
CA TRP A 228 -10.71 1.08 21.88
C TRP A 228 -10.61 2.23 20.85
N GLU A 229 -10.89 1.97 19.57
CA GLU A 229 -10.86 2.97 18.52
C GLU A 229 -12.11 3.83 18.58
N LEU A 230 -11.94 5.11 18.24
CA LEU A 230 -13.08 6.04 18.21
C LEU A 230 -14.05 5.66 17.10
N GLY A 231 -15.34 5.74 17.39
CA GLY A 231 -16.37 5.51 16.40
C GLY A 231 -16.67 4.07 16.07
N HIS A 232 -16.06 3.10 16.78
CA HIS A 232 -16.37 1.69 16.64
C HIS A 232 -17.87 1.42 16.72
N LYS A 233 -18.38 0.60 15.79
CA LYS A 233 -19.78 0.17 15.70
C LYS A 233 -19.84 -1.30 15.31
N ASP A 234 -20.95 -1.95 15.62
CA ASP A 234 -21.28 -3.18 14.91
C ASP A 234 -21.73 -2.89 13.46
N ALA A 235 -21.71 -3.92 12.63
CA ALA A 235 -22.02 -3.76 11.21
C ALA A 235 -23.45 -3.29 10.94
N ASP A 236 -24.42 -3.69 11.78
CA ASP A 236 -25.83 -3.31 11.60
C ASP A 236 -26.04 -1.83 11.93
N ASP A 237 -25.39 -1.31 12.96
CA ASP A 237 -25.44 0.11 13.31
C ASP A 237 -24.66 0.98 12.32
N TYR A 238 -23.50 0.50 11.85
CA TYR A 238 -22.77 1.17 10.77
C TYR A 238 -23.63 1.31 9.51
N VAL A 239 -24.25 0.23 9.05
CA VAL A 239 -25.09 0.23 7.85
C VAL A 239 -26.25 1.22 7.96
N LYS A 240 -26.88 1.35 9.13
CA LYS A 240 -27.96 2.32 9.35
C LYS A 240 -27.48 3.75 9.17
N VAL A 241 -26.39 4.14 9.84
CA VAL A 241 -25.88 5.52 9.79
C VAL A 241 -25.29 5.86 8.42
N ALA A 242 -24.49 4.95 7.83
CA ALA A 242 -23.86 5.16 6.53
C ALA A 242 -24.90 5.29 5.40
N ARG A 243 -25.98 4.51 5.46
CA ARG A 243 -27.09 4.61 4.49
C ARG A 243 -27.73 5.98 4.49
N GLU A 244 -28.09 6.50 5.67
CA GLU A 244 -28.73 7.81 5.77
C GLU A 244 -27.74 8.93 5.40
N ALA A 245 -26.45 8.81 5.77
CA ALA A 245 -25.42 9.74 5.35
C ALA A 245 -25.29 9.78 3.82
N ALA A 246 -25.14 8.62 3.18
CA ALA A 246 -25.00 8.52 1.72
C ALA A 246 -26.20 9.14 0.97
N LYS A 247 -27.43 8.87 1.42
CA LYS A 247 -28.64 9.44 0.83
C LYS A 247 -28.67 10.97 0.97
N ALA A 248 -28.39 11.46 2.18
CA ALA A 248 -28.40 12.88 2.46
C ALA A 248 -27.31 13.65 1.71
N MET A 249 -26.08 13.12 1.66
CA MET A 249 -24.96 13.69 0.90
C MET A 249 -25.24 13.71 -0.61
N ARG A 250 -25.85 12.65 -1.18
CA ARG A 250 -26.28 12.64 -2.60
C ARG A 250 -27.38 13.64 -2.91
N SER A 251 -28.18 14.04 -1.93
CA SER A 251 -29.18 15.10 -2.13
C SER A 251 -28.55 16.47 -2.34
N VAL A 252 -27.29 16.66 -1.92
CA VAL A 252 -26.51 17.89 -2.19
C VAL A 252 -25.82 17.81 -3.56
N ASP A 253 -25.16 16.70 -3.84
CA ASP A 253 -24.49 16.43 -5.13
C ASP A 253 -24.67 14.95 -5.52
N ASN A 254 -25.51 14.69 -6.52
CA ASN A 254 -25.82 13.33 -6.96
C ASN A 254 -24.72 12.68 -7.79
N SER A 255 -23.65 13.40 -8.12
CA SER A 255 -22.50 12.89 -8.86
C SER A 255 -21.39 12.30 -8.00
N ILE A 256 -21.52 12.39 -6.66
CA ILE A 256 -20.53 11.86 -5.74
C ILE A 256 -20.59 10.34 -5.63
N ARG A 257 -19.44 9.76 -5.37
CA ARG A 257 -19.22 8.33 -5.23
C ARG A 257 -18.83 8.01 -3.79
N PHE A 258 -19.24 6.83 -3.33
CA PHE A 258 -18.99 6.43 -1.95
C PHE A 258 -18.08 5.23 -1.84
N VAL A 259 -17.18 5.30 -0.85
CA VAL A 259 -16.44 4.19 -0.30
C VAL A 259 -17.06 3.83 1.05
N ALA A 260 -17.53 2.60 1.23
CA ALA A 260 -17.93 2.14 2.55
C ALA A 260 -16.71 1.62 3.33
N SER A 261 -16.71 1.84 4.66
CA SER A 261 -15.76 1.19 5.56
C SER A 261 -16.02 -0.32 5.55
N GLY A 262 -15.20 -1.04 4.81
CA GLY A 262 -15.11 -2.50 4.83
C GLY A 262 -14.22 -2.95 5.98
N SER A 263 -13.69 -4.17 5.90
CA SER A 263 -12.88 -4.74 6.97
C SER A 263 -11.49 -4.10 7.04
N SER A 264 -11.15 -3.51 8.18
CA SER A 264 -9.82 -3.00 8.48
C SER A 264 -8.90 -4.08 9.05
N TYR A 265 -9.44 -5.03 9.81
CA TYR A 265 -8.66 -6.13 10.40
C TYR A 265 -8.77 -7.41 9.58
N TYR A 266 -7.65 -8.14 9.56
CA TYR A 266 -7.61 -9.50 9.05
C TYR A 266 -7.51 -10.47 10.23
N GLU A 267 -8.67 -10.95 10.66
CA GLU A 267 -8.76 -11.94 11.71
C GLU A 267 -8.94 -13.34 11.11
N PRO A 268 -8.16 -14.33 11.56
CA PRO A 268 -8.30 -15.70 11.06
C PRO A 268 -9.65 -16.33 11.41
N THR A 269 -10.44 -15.70 12.28
CA THR A 269 -11.76 -16.16 12.72
C THR A 269 -12.89 -15.91 11.72
N GLY A 270 -12.64 -15.19 10.61
CA GLY A 270 -13.64 -14.88 9.61
C GLY A 270 -14.62 -13.76 9.97
N GLN A 271 -14.43 -13.07 11.08
CA GLN A 271 -15.31 -11.94 11.48
C GLN A 271 -15.29 -10.82 10.45
N TRP A 272 -14.15 -10.56 9.82
CA TRP A 272 -14.02 -9.58 8.76
C TRP A 272 -14.87 -9.91 7.53
N VAL A 273 -15.08 -11.20 7.22
CA VAL A 273 -15.95 -11.66 6.14
C VAL A 273 -17.41 -11.32 6.47
N GLU A 274 -17.87 -11.58 7.69
CA GLU A 274 -19.23 -11.25 8.10
C GLU A 274 -19.48 -9.73 8.11
N TRP A 275 -18.49 -8.93 8.47
CA TRP A 275 -18.54 -7.48 8.38
C TRP A 275 -18.78 -7.03 6.93
N ASN A 276 -17.92 -7.43 6.01
CA ASN A 276 -18.04 -7.07 4.58
C ASN A 276 -19.38 -7.52 4.01
N ARG A 277 -19.79 -8.75 4.29
CA ARG A 277 -21.09 -9.29 3.85
C ARG A 277 -22.27 -8.41 4.29
N LYS A 278 -22.29 -7.97 5.54
CA LYS A 278 -23.35 -7.10 6.08
C LYS A 278 -23.31 -5.72 5.43
N VAL A 279 -22.14 -5.11 5.30
CA VAL A 279 -21.96 -3.82 4.65
C VAL A 279 -22.43 -3.88 3.20
N LEU A 280 -21.99 -4.86 2.42
CA LEU A 280 -22.36 -5.02 1.02
C LEU A 280 -23.87 -5.30 0.85
N THR A 281 -24.44 -6.17 1.67
CA THR A 281 -25.89 -6.46 1.57
C THR A 281 -26.75 -5.32 2.05
N GLY A 282 -26.21 -4.46 2.91
CA GLY A 282 -26.91 -3.30 3.48
C GLY A 282 -26.81 -2.02 2.64
N LEU A 283 -25.70 -1.80 1.97
CA LEU A 283 -25.37 -0.54 1.29
C LEU A 283 -25.08 -0.70 -0.22
N GLY A 284 -25.01 -1.93 -0.76
CA GLY A 284 -24.47 -2.18 -2.08
C GLY A 284 -25.06 -1.37 -3.23
N ASP A 285 -26.33 -0.98 -3.16
CA ASP A 285 -27.02 -0.12 -4.12
C ASP A 285 -26.57 1.35 -4.09
N LEU A 286 -25.90 1.75 -3.02
CA LEU A 286 -25.39 3.11 -2.81
C LEU A 286 -23.88 3.23 -3.03
N LEU A 287 -23.15 2.12 -3.08
CA LEU A 287 -21.69 2.11 -3.07
C LEU A 287 -21.09 2.10 -4.48
N ASP A 288 -19.92 2.73 -4.59
CA ASP A 288 -19.02 2.60 -5.72
C ASP A 288 -17.78 1.76 -5.34
N TYR A 289 -17.43 1.78 -4.06
CA TYR A 289 -16.28 1.01 -3.54
C TYR A 289 -16.59 0.46 -2.15
N ILE A 290 -15.92 -0.65 -1.82
CA ILE A 290 -15.75 -1.12 -0.45
C ILE A 290 -14.29 -1.05 -0.06
N SER A 291 -13.99 -0.50 1.11
CA SER A 291 -12.65 -0.36 1.66
C SER A 291 -12.17 -1.68 2.27
N ILE A 292 -10.89 -1.97 2.15
CA ILE A 292 -10.19 -2.97 2.95
C ILE A 292 -8.82 -2.44 3.33
N HIS A 293 -8.38 -2.72 4.58
CA HIS A 293 -7.07 -2.31 5.08
C HIS A 293 -6.18 -3.52 5.33
N ARG A 294 -4.87 -3.36 5.15
CA ARG A 294 -3.90 -4.38 5.51
C ARG A 294 -2.51 -3.80 5.75
N TYR A 295 -2.00 -4.05 6.94
CA TYR A 295 -0.65 -3.74 7.34
C TYR A 295 0.13 -5.01 7.67
N TRP A 296 1.46 -4.95 7.60
CA TRP A 296 2.33 -6.02 8.02
C TRP A 296 3.33 -5.48 9.01
N GLU A 297 3.29 -6.09 10.17
CA GLU A 297 4.26 -5.95 11.22
C GLU A 297 4.51 -7.34 11.78
N ASN A 298 5.66 -7.58 12.35
CA ASN A 298 5.95 -8.76 13.17
C ASN A 298 5.57 -10.12 12.56
N ALA A 299 6.47 -10.68 11.78
CA ALA A 299 6.45 -12.09 11.45
C ALA A 299 7.61 -12.82 12.17
N PRO A 300 7.47 -14.11 12.48
CA PRO A 300 8.50 -14.86 13.20
C PRO A 300 9.82 -14.97 12.44
N ASP A 301 9.78 -14.88 11.12
CA ASP A 301 10.95 -14.96 10.24
C ASP A 301 10.70 -14.27 8.89
N TYR A 302 11.77 -14.14 8.08
CA TYR A 302 11.72 -13.48 6.78
C TYR A 302 10.71 -14.10 5.82
N TYR A 303 10.65 -15.42 5.71
CA TYR A 303 9.74 -16.07 4.76
C TYR A 303 8.28 -15.99 5.18
N SER A 304 8.03 -16.06 6.48
CA SER A 304 6.69 -15.78 7.03
C SER A 304 6.26 -14.35 6.73
N PHE A 305 7.16 -13.38 6.85
CA PHE A 305 6.90 -11.98 6.50
C PHE A 305 6.60 -11.81 4.99
N MET A 306 7.40 -12.45 4.11
CA MET A 306 7.16 -12.42 2.66
C MET A 306 5.86 -13.11 2.27
N GLY A 307 5.52 -14.21 2.94
CA GLY A 307 4.27 -14.94 2.72
C GLY A 307 3.04 -14.13 3.13
N GLN A 308 3.06 -13.56 4.33
CA GLN A 308 1.96 -12.74 4.83
C GLN A 308 1.70 -11.52 3.94
N SER A 309 2.75 -10.80 3.55
CA SER A 309 2.60 -9.58 2.75
C SER A 309 2.08 -9.81 1.35
N ALA A 310 2.14 -11.04 0.83
CA ALA A 310 1.56 -11.39 -0.45
C ALA A 310 0.24 -12.15 -0.30
N MET A 311 0.26 -13.27 0.40
CA MET A 311 -0.84 -14.24 0.36
C MET A 311 -2.05 -13.80 1.19
N ASP A 312 -1.83 -13.13 2.34
CA ASP A 312 -2.95 -12.58 3.12
C ASP A 312 -3.68 -11.48 2.33
N PHE A 313 -2.96 -10.72 1.53
CA PHE A 313 -3.55 -9.70 0.67
C PHE A 313 -4.37 -10.30 -0.46
N GLU A 314 -3.79 -11.25 -1.18
CA GLU A 314 -4.46 -11.99 -2.25
C GLU A 314 -5.75 -12.65 -1.74
N GLU A 315 -5.71 -13.27 -0.56
CA GLU A 315 -6.87 -13.88 0.07
C GLU A 315 -7.95 -12.84 0.36
N LYS A 316 -7.57 -11.71 0.99
CA LYS A 316 -8.51 -10.66 1.36
C LYS A 316 -9.18 -10.01 0.14
N ILE A 317 -8.41 -9.72 -0.90
CA ILE A 317 -8.93 -9.18 -2.16
C ILE A 317 -9.90 -10.17 -2.81
N ARG A 318 -9.48 -11.43 -2.97
CA ARG A 318 -10.28 -12.47 -3.61
C ARG A 318 -11.60 -12.72 -2.88
N VAL A 319 -11.55 -12.89 -1.55
CA VAL A 319 -12.76 -13.13 -0.75
C VAL A 319 -13.70 -11.92 -0.82
N THR A 320 -13.18 -10.69 -0.72
CA THR A 320 -14.01 -9.48 -0.83
C THR A 320 -14.66 -9.37 -2.21
N ALA A 321 -13.96 -9.74 -3.29
CA ALA A 321 -14.55 -9.76 -4.63
C ALA A 321 -15.70 -10.77 -4.75
N GLU A 322 -15.54 -11.97 -4.19
CA GLU A 322 -16.60 -12.99 -4.14
C GLU A 322 -17.80 -12.54 -3.29
N GLU A 323 -17.56 -11.81 -2.19
CA GLU A 323 -18.62 -11.23 -1.37
C GLU A 323 -19.41 -10.14 -2.10
N ILE A 324 -18.76 -9.32 -2.92
CA ILE A 324 -19.44 -8.32 -3.78
C ILE A 324 -20.41 -9.05 -4.74
N ASP A 325 -19.95 -10.11 -5.38
CA ASP A 325 -20.77 -10.89 -6.32
C ASP A 325 -21.93 -11.61 -5.61
N ALA A 326 -21.67 -12.18 -4.44
CA ALA A 326 -22.70 -12.81 -3.63
C ALA A 326 -23.76 -11.79 -3.17
N ALA A 327 -23.35 -10.63 -2.66
CA ALA A 327 -24.25 -9.57 -2.22
C ALA A 327 -25.09 -9.01 -3.40
N ARG A 328 -24.45 -8.84 -4.58
CA ARG A 328 -25.14 -8.44 -5.82
C ARG A 328 -26.24 -9.44 -6.19
N SER A 329 -25.91 -10.72 -6.14
CA SER A 329 -26.87 -11.80 -6.45
C SER A 329 -28.02 -11.85 -5.44
N MET A 330 -27.74 -11.61 -4.15
CA MET A 330 -28.76 -11.63 -3.08
C MET A 330 -29.69 -10.43 -3.12
N LYS A 331 -29.19 -9.24 -3.48
CA LYS A 331 -29.90 -7.95 -3.36
C LYS A 331 -30.35 -7.37 -4.70
N GLY A 332 -29.81 -7.85 -5.80
CA GLY A 332 -30.19 -7.43 -7.15
C GLY A 332 -29.68 -6.05 -7.56
N PHE A 333 -28.72 -5.45 -6.84
CA PHE A 333 -28.11 -4.21 -7.29
C PHE A 333 -27.22 -4.45 -8.52
N ARG A 334 -27.08 -3.43 -9.37
CA ARG A 334 -26.38 -3.56 -10.67
C ARG A 334 -25.16 -2.68 -10.82
N ASN A 335 -25.00 -1.67 -9.94
CA ASN A 335 -23.82 -0.82 -9.97
C ASN A 335 -22.55 -1.65 -9.72
N PRO A 336 -21.47 -1.39 -10.45
CA PRO A 336 -20.20 -2.02 -10.17
C PRO A 336 -19.67 -1.49 -8.85
N ILE A 337 -19.18 -2.39 -7.99
CA ILE A 337 -18.48 -2.04 -6.75
C ILE A 337 -17.02 -2.48 -6.93
N GLY A 338 -16.09 -1.53 -6.83
CA GLY A 338 -14.66 -1.83 -6.82
C GLY A 338 -14.13 -2.02 -5.40
N ILE A 339 -13.00 -2.66 -5.27
CA ILE A 339 -12.26 -2.72 -4.01
C ILE A 339 -11.36 -1.49 -3.91
N SER A 340 -11.46 -0.76 -2.79
CA SER A 340 -10.51 0.27 -2.38
C SER A 340 -9.61 -0.28 -1.29
N VAL A 341 -8.31 -0.33 -1.56
CA VAL A 341 -7.31 -0.65 -0.54
C VAL A 341 -6.77 0.67 -0.01
N ASP A 342 -7.59 1.37 0.75
CA ASP A 342 -7.35 2.77 1.07
C ASP A 342 -6.50 3.01 2.33
N GLU A 343 -6.05 1.91 2.97
CA GLU A 343 -4.91 1.90 3.88
C GLU A 343 -4.11 0.61 3.72
N TRP A 344 -2.85 0.76 3.35
CA TRP A 344 -1.94 -0.38 3.21
C TRP A 344 -0.49 0.07 3.32
N GLY A 345 0.37 -0.82 3.79
CA GLY A 345 1.79 -0.54 3.84
C GLY A 345 2.54 -1.26 4.94
N SER A 346 3.82 -0.91 5.05
CA SER A 346 4.72 -1.33 6.11
C SER A 346 5.45 -0.10 6.63
N PHE A 347 5.61 0.00 7.95
CA PHE A 347 6.25 1.15 8.58
C PHE A 347 7.77 1.02 8.73
N GLY A 348 8.38 -0.07 8.24
CA GLY A 348 9.83 -0.25 8.28
C GLY A 348 10.57 0.74 7.39
N ARG A 349 11.73 1.21 7.87
CA ARG A 349 12.61 2.16 7.16
C ARG A 349 13.91 1.48 6.72
N ASN A 350 13.79 0.31 6.10
CA ASN A 350 14.89 -0.51 5.59
C ASN A 350 14.48 -1.23 4.31
N PHE A 351 15.39 -1.95 3.70
CA PHE A 351 15.11 -2.61 2.42
C PHE A 351 14.11 -3.76 2.53
N GLN A 352 14.01 -4.42 3.67
CA GLN A 352 13.02 -5.47 3.89
C GLN A 352 11.58 -4.96 3.66
N SER A 353 11.31 -3.67 3.94
CA SER A 353 10.00 -3.06 3.74
C SER A 353 9.69 -2.70 2.28
N VAL A 354 10.68 -2.71 1.39
CA VAL A 354 10.49 -2.44 -0.05
C VAL A 354 9.78 -3.59 -0.74
N LEU A 355 10.13 -4.83 -0.38
CA LEU A 355 9.60 -6.03 -1.04
C LEU A 355 8.08 -6.19 -0.85
N PRO A 356 7.51 -6.03 0.34
CA PRO A 356 6.06 -6.02 0.52
C PRO A 356 5.33 -4.98 -0.31
N ILE A 357 5.89 -3.76 -0.44
CA ILE A 357 5.29 -2.71 -1.28
C ILE A 357 5.18 -3.19 -2.73
N ALA A 358 6.27 -3.76 -3.27
CA ALA A 358 6.26 -4.29 -4.63
C ALA A 358 5.29 -5.48 -4.78
N GLN A 359 5.22 -6.38 -3.79
CA GLN A 359 4.27 -7.50 -3.78
C GLN A 359 2.81 -7.04 -3.74
N CYS A 360 2.50 -5.99 -2.97
CA CYS A 360 1.13 -5.47 -2.91
C CYS A 360 0.71 -4.81 -4.21
N LEU A 361 1.60 -4.02 -4.80
CA LEU A 361 1.34 -3.43 -6.11
C LEU A 361 1.20 -4.51 -7.17
N ASN A 362 1.97 -5.61 -7.10
CA ASN A 362 1.74 -6.79 -7.91
C ASN A 362 0.36 -7.41 -7.65
N SER A 363 -0.07 -7.52 -6.39
CA SER A 363 -1.42 -8.02 -6.07
C SER A 363 -2.52 -7.14 -6.66
N PHE A 364 -2.39 -5.81 -6.58
CA PHE A 364 -3.38 -4.90 -7.19
C PHE A 364 -3.41 -5.04 -8.71
N ILE A 365 -2.26 -5.18 -9.35
CA ILE A 365 -2.16 -5.41 -10.79
C ILE A 365 -2.78 -6.76 -11.18
N ARG A 366 -2.52 -7.82 -10.41
CA ARG A 366 -3.07 -9.15 -10.64
C ARG A 366 -4.60 -9.18 -10.53
N HIS A 367 -5.15 -8.32 -9.69
CA HIS A 367 -6.59 -8.13 -9.47
C HIS A 367 -7.12 -6.81 -10.04
N ALA A 368 -6.58 -6.34 -11.17
CA ALA A 368 -6.96 -5.07 -11.78
C ALA A 368 -8.43 -5.00 -12.22
N ASP A 369 -9.09 -6.13 -12.38
CA ASP A 369 -10.53 -6.22 -12.62
C ASP A 369 -11.36 -5.87 -11.36
N GLN A 370 -10.82 -6.03 -10.16
CA GLN A 370 -11.49 -5.83 -8.88
C GLN A 370 -10.95 -4.62 -8.10
N VAL A 371 -9.62 -4.49 -7.98
CA VAL A 371 -8.98 -3.39 -7.23
C VAL A 371 -8.97 -2.13 -8.10
N LYS A 372 -9.74 -1.12 -7.68
CA LYS A 372 -9.94 0.12 -8.44
C LYS A 372 -9.40 1.36 -7.77
N MET A 373 -8.92 1.23 -6.53
CA MET A 373 -8.31 2.32 -5.77
C MET A 373 -7.41 1.75 -4.69
N ALA A 374 -6.34 2.46 -4.37
CA ALA A 374 -5.49 2.15 -3.24
C ALA A 374 -4.79 3.42 -2.72
N ASN A 375 -4.55 3.50 -1.40
CA ASN A 375 -3.89 4.65 -0.79
C ASN A 375 -2.80 4.17 0.16
N PHE A 376 -1.54 4.36 -0.25
CA PHE A 376 -0.39 3.97 0.57
C PHE A 376 -0.31 4.80 1.85
N THR A 377 -0.16 4.14 2.98
CA THR A 377 -0.11 4.76 4.32
C THR A 377 1.33 4.87 4.83
N MET A 378 1.85 6.03 4.97
CA MET A 378 1.46 7.38 4.52
C MET A 378 2.42 7.84 3.44
N LEU A 379 2.08 8.88 2.68
CA LEU A 379 3.01 9.51 1.74
C LEU A 379 4.40 9.73 2.35
N THR A 380 4.43 10.25 3.57
CA THR A 380 5.69 10.55 4.29
C THR A 380 6.52 9.31 4.62
N SER A 381 5.93 8.11 4.54
CA SER A 381 6.67 6.84 4.67
C SER A 381 7.40 6.45 3.39
N LEU A 382 6.99 6.97 2.23
CA LEU A 382 7.70 6.78 0.96
C LEU A 382 8.99 7.61 0.89
N LEU A 383 9.07 8.68 1.68
CA LEU A 383 10.25 9.54 1.79
C LEU A 383 10.96 9.28 3.12
N ALA A 384 12.26 9.30 3.08
CA ALA A 384 13.08 9.28 4.28
C ALA A 384 13.43 10.73 4.69
N SER A 385 13.61 10.97 5.98
CA SER A 385 14.05 12.27 6.49
C SER A 385 15.26 12.10 7.40
N ASP A 386 16.15 13.06 7.31
CA ASP A 386 17.33 13.21 8.16
C ASP A 386 17.22 14.55 8.91
N PRO A 387 17.45 14.58 10.24
CA PRO A 387 17.29 15.81 11.02
C PRO A 387 18.17 16.99 10.55
N LYS A 388 19.33 16.69 9.97
CA LYS A 388 20.30 17.70 9.50
C LYS A 388 20.13 18.07 8.04
N ASN A 389 19.85 17.06 7.20
CA ASN A 389 19.92 17.19 5.76
C ASN A 389 18.53 17.24 5.08
N GLY A 390 17.46 17.07 5.85
CA GLY A 390 16.10 17.12 5.33
C GLY A 390 15.63 15.82 4.66
N THR A 391 14.70 15.95 3.74
CA THR A 391 14.03 14.81 3.07
C THR A 391 14.89 14.26 1.93
N TYR A 392 14.90 12.93 1.80
CA TYR A 392 15.58 12.24 0.70
C TYR A 392 14.80 11.01 0.24
N LYS A 393 15.09 10.59 -1.00
CA LYS A 393 14.46 9.45 -1.65
C LYS A 393 15.23 8.17 -1.28
N ALA A 394 14.54 7.23 -0.63
CA ALA A 394 15.05 5.90 -0.33
C ALA A 394 14.44 4.84 -1.28
N SER A 395 14.80 3.58 -1.11
CA SER A 395 14.35 2.51 -2.02
C SER A 395 12.82 2.35 -2.08
N LEU A 396 12.10 2.68 -0.99
CA LEU A 396 10.62 2.69 -0.98
C LEU A 396 10.05 3.65 -2.03
N PHE A 397 10.60 4.86 -2.10
CA PHE A 397 10.23 5.86 -3.09
C PHE A 397 10.40 5.34 -4.51
N TYR A 398 11.54 4.73 -4.80
CA TYR A 398 11.84 4.23 -6.15
C TYR A 398 11.00 3.01 -6.52
N ALA A 399 10.71 2.13 -5.56
CA ALA A 399 9.80 1.01 -5.80
C ALA A 399 8.41 1.52 -6.22
N PHE A 400 7.81 2.40 -5.42
CA PHE A 400 6.51 2.99 -5.75
C PHE A 400 6.54 3.75 -7.09
N LYS A 401 7.59 4.55 -7.34
CA LYS A 401 7.78 5.31 -8.58
C LYS A 401 7.80 4.43 -9.83
N LEU A 402 8.48 3.29 -9.78
CA LEU A 402 8.56 2.38 -10.92
C LEU A 402 7.17 1.88 -11.32
N PHE A 403 6.30 1.58 -10.35
CA PHE A 403 4.92 1.19 -10.64
C PHE A 403 4.07 2.37 -11.11
N SER A 404 4.02 3.45 -10.36
CA SER A 404 3.12 4.57 -10.61
C SER A 404 3.41 5.31 -11.93
N ASN A 405 4.66 5.29 -12.37
CA ASN A 405 5.07 5.96 -13.60
C ASN A 405 4.97 5.07 -14.84
N ASN A 406 5.01 3.75 -14.68
CA ASN A 406 5.18 2.81 -15.78
C ASN A 406 4.01 1.83 -15.93
N CYS A 407 3.38 1.43 -14.83
CA CYS A 407 2.36 0.38 -14.88
C CYS A 407 0.96 0.96 -15.07
N LEU A 408 0.75 1.60 -16.23
CA LEU A 408 -0.56 2.05 -16.72
C LEU A 408 -0.89 1.30 -18.01
N GLY A 409 -2.13 0.82 -18.13
CA GLY A 409 -2.59 -0.01 -19.24
C GLY A 409 -3.29 -1.26 -18.74
N ASN A 410 -3.14 -2.38 -19.42
CA ASN A 410 -3.80 -3.62 -19.05
C ASN A 410 -2.86 -4.53 -18.24
N SER A 411 -3.33 -5.01 -17.10
CA SER A 411 -2.79 -6.22 -16.49
C SER A 411 -3.02 -7.39 -17.44
N VAL A 412 -1.99 -8.18 -17.71
CA VAL A 412 -2.06 -9.31 -18.65
C VAL A 412 -1.61 -10.61 -18.00
N ASP A 413 -2.12 -11.70 -18.55
CA ASP A 413 -1.83 -13.04 -18.05
C ASP A 413 -0.32 -13.31 -18.06
N THR A 414 0.18 -13.76 -16.91
CA THR A 414 1.61 -13.98 -16.68
C THR A 414 1.80 -15.30 -15.95
N TYR A 415 2.42 -16.27 -16.62
CA TYR A 415 2.75 -17.56 -16.04
C TYR A 415 4.16 -17.54 -15.48
N VAL A 416 4.33 -18.14 -14.32
CA VAL A 416 5.63 -18.27 -13.63
C VAL A 416 5.85 -19.70 -13.19
N GLN A 417 6.98 -20.26 -13.58
CA GLN A 417 7.47 -21.53 -13.07
C GLN A 417 8.82 -21.31 -12.41
N CYS A 418 8.87 -21.52 -11.10
CA CYS A 418 10.08 -21.45 -10.30
C CYS A 418 9.92 -22.33 -9.06
N ASP A 419 10.99 -22.49 -8.30
CA ASP A 419 10.90 -23.14 -6.98
C ASP A 419 10.06 -22.32 -6.01
N THR A 420 9.59 -22.99 -4.95
CA THR A 420 8.66 -22.45 -3.98
C THR A 420 9.19 -22.60 -2.57
N PHE A 421 8.65 -21.80 -1.65
CA PHE A 421 8.85 -21.96 -0.22
C PHE A 421 7.52 -22.17 0.50
N ASN A 422 7.58 -22.57 1.74
CA ASN A 422 6.42 -22.76 2.59
C ASN A 422 6.53 -21.90 3.84
N THR A 423 5.39 -21.45 4.33
CA THR A 423 5.23 -20.89 5.68
C THR A 423 4.36 -21.83 6.52
N GLU A 424 4.11 -21.48 7.75
CA GLU A 424 3.15 -22.23 8.58
C GLU A 424 1.76 -22.23 7.92
N LYS A 425 1.29 -21.06 7.50
CA LYS A 425 -0.06 -20.86 6.94
C LYS A 425 -0.16 -21.25 5.46
N TYR A 426 0.84 -20.91 4.65
CA TYR A 426 0.77 -21.06 3.18
C TYR A 426 1.81 -22.05 2.67
N LYS A 427 1.44 -22.80 1.63
CA LYS A 427 2.31 -23.79 0.96
C LYS A 427 2.48 -23.44 -0.52
N GLY A 428 3.64 -23.78 -1.06
CA GLY A 428 3.92 -23.64 -2.48
C GLY A 428 4.02 -22.17 -2.96
N ILE A 429 4.49 -21.24 -2.12
CA ILE A 429 4.64 -19.83 -2.50
C ILE A 429 5.83 -19.72 -3.47
N PRO A 430 5.65 -19.24 -4.70
CA PRO A 430 6.77 -19.06 -5.64
C PRO A 430 7.83 -18.09 -5.10
N TYR A 431 9.10 -18.39 -5.34
CA TYR A 431 10.16 -17.43 -5.01
C TYR A 431 10.11 -16.17 -5.88
N LEU A 432 9.64 -16.27 -7.13
CA LEU A 432 9.40 -15.11 -7.97
C LEU A 432 7.92 -14.72 -7.93
N ASP A 433 7.64 -13.48 -7.52
CA ASP A 433 6.34 -12.85 -7.65
C ASP A 433 6.34 -11.96 -8.88
N VAL A 434 5.52 -12.27 -9.87
CA VAL A 434 5.58 -11.63 -11.17
C VAL A 434 4.22 -11.14 -11.62
N THR A 435 4.18 -9.93 -12.17
CA THR A 435 3.05 -9.39 -12.92
C THR A 435 3.53 -8.69 -14.18
N THR A 436 2.65 -8.60 -15.17
CA THR A 436 2.94 -7.86 -16.40
C THR A 436 1.82 -6.85 -16.67
N VAL A 437 2.23 -5.63 -16.98
CA VAL A 437 1.34 -4.59 -17.50
C VAL A 437 1.70 -4.28 -18.94
N TYR A 438 0.72 -4.31 -19.82
CA TYR A 438 0.91 -3.97 -21.23
C TYR A 438 0.23 -2.65 -21.56
N SER A 439 1.02 -1.68 -22.01
CA SER A 439 0.52 -0.41 -22.54
C SER A 439 0.35 -0.53 -24.07
N LYS A 440 -0.90 -0.49 -24.52
CA LYS A 440 -1.21 -0.47 -25.94
C LYS A 440 -0.80 0.84 -26.60
N GLU A 441 -0.81 1.95 -25.86
CA GLU A 441 -0.44 3.26 -26.37
C GLU A 441 1.05 3.32 -26.78
N THR A 442 1.91 2.72 -25.96
CA THR A 442 3.37 2.73 -26.17
C THR A 442 3.93 1.42 -26.72
N HIS A 443 3.07 0.41 -26.96
CA HIS A 443 3.46 -0.94 -27.34
C HIS A 443 4.57 -1.51 -26.44
N THR A 444 4.43 -1.32 -25.12
CA THR A 444 5.46 -1.69 -24.14
C THR A 444 4.89 -2.60 -23.07
N ALA A 445 5.57 -3.69 -22.79
CA ALA A 445 5.31 -4.52 -21.62
C ALA A 445 6.24 -4.12 -20.46
N TYR A 446 5.66 -3.98 -19.27
CA TYR A 446 6.36 -3.76 -18.01
C TYR A 446 6.18 -5.00 -17.15
N ILE A 447 7.27 -5.75 -16.93
CA ILE A 447 7.28 -7.00 -16.17
C ILE A 447 7.88 -6.68 -14.81
N ASN A 448 7.08 -6.82 -13.75
CA ASN A 448 7.47 -6.54 -12.38
C ASN A 448 7.82 -7.86 -11.69
N VAL A 449 9.02 -8.00 -11.18
CA VAL A 449 9.52 -9.25 -10.58
C VAL A 449 10.08 -8.98 -9.19
N VAL A 450 9.51 -9.61 -8.17
CA VAL A 450 10.08 -9.66 -6.83
C VAL A 450 10.73 -11.02 -6.61
N ASN A 451 12.06 -11.04 -6.43
CA ASN A 451 12.74 -12.24 -5.96
C ASN A 451 12.63 -12.29 -4.42
N ARG A 452 11.79 -13.19 -3.93
CA ARG A 452 11.54 -13.41 -2.49
C ARG A 452 12.63 -14.25 -1.83
N HIS A 453 13.56 -14.86 -2.60
CA HIS A 453 14.60 -15.67 -2.00
C HIS A 453 15.60 -14.79 -1.26
N LYS A 454 15.78 -15.06 0.03
CA LYS A 454 16.59 -14.22 0.92
C LYS A 454 18.05 -14.11 0.45
N ASP A 455 18.65 -15.21 0.00
CA ASP A 455 20.09 -15.35 -0.16
C ASP A 455 20.53 -15.81 -1.56
N LYS A 456 19.58 -16.16 -2.46
CA LYS A 456 19.94 -16.70 -3.78
C LYS A 456 19.40 -15.84 -4.91
N SER A 457 20.26 -15.63 -5.91
CA SER A 457 19.82 -15.16 -7.21
C SER A 457 19.03 -16.24 -7.94
N ILE A 458 18.07 -15.81 -8.77
CA ILE A 458 17.27 -16.69 -9.63
C ILE A 458 17.44 -16.22 -11.06
N THR A 459 17.92 -17.10 -11.93
CA THR A 459 17.94 -16.85 -13.37
C THR A 459 16.59 -17.22 -13.96
N ALA A 460 16.02 -16.36 -14.80
CA ALA A 460 14.79 -16.68 -15.51
C ALA A 460 14.90 -16.39 -17.00
N ASP A 461 14.29 -17.26 -17.78
CA ASP A 461 14.02 -17.05 -19.19
C ASP A 461 12.60 -16.52 -19.35
N ILE A 462 12.47 -15.38 -20.02
CA ILE A 462 11.21 -14.68 -20.23
C ILE A 462 10.87 -14.75 -21.70
N SER A 463 9.66 -15.22 -22.03
CA SER A 463 9.16 -15.31 -23.39
C SER A 463 7.73 -14.77 -23.48
N SER A 464 7.30 -14.47 -24.71
CA SER A 464 5.92 -14.08 -24.96
C SER A 464 5.19 -15.16 -25.77
N VAL A 465 4.02 -15.55 -25.31
CA VAL A 465 3.15 -16.51 -26.04
C VAL A 465 2.27 -15.81 -27.09
N SER A 466 2.20 -14.47 -27.02
CA SER A 466 1.47 -13.65 -28.00
C SER A 466 2.23 -12.37 -28.30
N GLY A 467 2.40 -12.01 -29.58
CA GLY A 467 3.33 -10.97 -29.98
C GLY A 467 4.79 -11.40 -29.83
N THR A 468 5.71 -10.49 -30.10
CA THR A 468 7.15 -10.71 -29.98
C THR A 468 7.85 -9.52 -29.34
N PHE A 469 8.94 -9.75 -28.65
CA PHE A 469 9.79 -8.65 -28.18
C PHE A 469 10.41 -7.94 -29.38
N ALA A 470 10.19 -6.62 -29.49
CA ALA A 470 10.65 -5.82 -30.63
C ALA A 470 12.14 -5.45 -30.57
N GLY A 471 12.82 -5.76 -29.47
CA GLY A 471 14.23 -5.44 -29.26
C GLY A 471 14.72 -5.91 -27.91
N ASN A 472 15.85 -5.38 -27.48
CA ASN A 472 16.36 -5.58 -26.14
C ASN A 472 15.47 -4.91 -25.09
N ALA A 473 15.47 -5.42 -23.88
CA ALA A 473 14.76 -4.83 -22.76
C ALA A 473 15.70 -3.99 -21.86
N GLY A 474 15.13 -3.02 -21.16
CA GLY A 474 15.79 -2.33 -20.06
C GLY A 474 15.29 -2.87 -18.74
N ALA A 475 16.16 -3.17 -17.80
CA ALA A 475 15.81 -3.56 -16.44
C ALA A 475 16.21 -2.48 -15.44
N SER A 476 15.32 -2.18 -14.49
CA SER A 476 15.59 -1.34 -13.32
C SER A 476 15.54 -2.22 -12.07
N ILE A 477 16.64 -2.28 -11.34
CA ILE A 477 16.85 -3.24 -10.25
C ILE A 477 17.02 -2.50 -8.93
N LEU A 478 16.17 -2.81 -7.96
CA LEU A 478 16.31 -2.41 -6.56
C LEU A 478 16.80 -3.62 -5.77
N ASN A 479 17.93 -3.44 -5.10
CA ASN A 479 18.56 -4.43 -4.24
C ASN A 479 19.35 -3.72 -3.14
N ALA A 480 19.69 -4.44 -2.07
CA ALA A 480 20.54 -3.93 -1.00
C ALA A 480 21.44 -5.03 -0.43
N ALA A 481 22.59 -4.65 0.08
CA ALA A 481 23.51 -5.60 0.75
C ALA A 481 22.93 -6.09 2.10
N SER A 482 22.02 -5.32 2.71
CA SER A 482 21.35 -5.65 3.97
C SER A 482 19.85 -5.37 3.87
N LEU A 483 19.04 -6.32 4.33
CA LEU A 483 17.59 -6.18 4.43
C LEU A 483 17.16 -5.24 5.57
N THR A 484 17.90 -5.25 6.67
CA THR A 484 17.47 -4.65 7.94
C THR A 484 18.23 -3.37 8.29
N GLU A 485 19.27 -3.01 7.54
CA GLU A 485 19.99 -1.76 7.78
C GLU A 485 19.05 -0.57 7.52
N PRO A 486 18.90 0.37 8.48
CA PRO A 486 18.09 1.56 8.29
C PRO A 486 18.61 2.42 7.14
N PHE A 487 17.69 3.07 6.42
CA PHE A 487 18.07 4.04 5.40
C PHE A 487 18.82 5.22 6.04
N ALA A 488 19.87 5.69 5.36
CA ALA A 488 20.71 6.80 5.80
C ALA A 488 20.93 7.79 4.65
N PHE A 489 20.95 9.09 4.97
CA PHE A 489 21.10 10.14 3.98
C PHE A 489 22.41 10.02 3.18
N GLU A 490 23.50 9.64 3.82
CA GLU A 490 24.82 9.45 3.19
C GLU A 490 24.81 8.37 2.12
N LYS A 491 23.90 7.39 2.23
CA LYS A 491 23.73 6.26 1.32
C LYS A 491 22.68 6.50 0.22
N ARG A 492 22.09 7.70 0.13
CA ARG A 492 20.96 7.97 -0.76
C ARG A 492 21.18 7.64 -2.24
N GLN A 493 22.42 7.71 -2.71
CA GLN A 493 22.75 7.32 -4.08
C GLN A 493 22.69 5.80 -4.32
N GLN A 494 22.85 4.99 -3.27
CA GLN A 494 22.76 3.54 -3.34
C GLN A 494 21.31 3.04 -3.45
N TYR A 495 20.32 3.91 -3.16
CA TYR A 495 18.91 3.57 -3.24
C TYR A 495 18.31 3.77 -4.63
N VAL A 496 19.04 4.44 -5.52
CA VAL A 496 18.63 4.61 -6.92
C VAL A 496 18.68 3.25 -7.61
N PRO A 497 17.65 2.86 -8.38
CA PRO A 497 17.68 1.58 -9.10
C PRO A 497 18.91 1.47 -10.02
N ALA A 498 19.60 0.36 -9.95
CA ALA A 498 20.58 0.01 -10.96
C ALA A 498 19.88 -0.30 -12.28
N THR A 499 20.53 0.02 -13.41
CA THR A 499 19.95 -0.22 -14.73
C THR A 499 20.86 -1.12 -15.56
N GLU A 500 20.26 -2.05 -16.30
CA GLU A 500 20.96 -2.90 -17.24
C GLU A 500 20.16 -3.15 -18.51
N THR A 501 20.85 -3.54 -19.57
CA THR A 501 20.21 -3.96 -20.83
C THR A 501 20.15 -5.49 -20.89
N VAL A 502 18.95 -6.02 -21.04
CA VAL A 502 18.69 -7.46 -21.22
C VAL A 502 18.58 -7.76 -22.70
N GLN A 503 19.49 -8.60 -23.20
CA GLN A 503 19.53 -8.93 -24.63
C GLN A 503 18.37 -9.85 -25.02
N ASN A 504 17.67 -9.49 -26.09
CA ASN A 504 16.71 -10.37 -26.74
C ASN A 504 17.47 -11.38 -27.64
N ARG A 505 17.41 -12.65 -27.27
CA ARG A 505 18.00 -13.75 -28.04
C ARG A 505 16.90 -14.64 -28.59
N ASN A 506 16.58 -14.47 -29.86
CA ASN A 506 15.57 -15.28 -30.55
C ASN A 506 14.18 -15.29 -29.85
N GLY A 507 13.74 -14.14 -29.34
CA GLY A 507 12.45 -14.01 -28.67
C GLY A 507 12.47 -14.35 -27.17
N THR A 508 13.64 -14.57 -26.60
CA THR A 508 13.81 -14.86 -25.17
C THR A 508 14.72 -13.81 -24.52
N LEU A 509 14.30 -13.29 -23.37
CA LEU A 509 15.10 -12.47 -22.48
C LEU A 509 15.59 -13.33 -21.32
N SER A 510 16.89 -13.44 -21.11
CA SER A 510 17.44 -14.17 -19.96
C SER A 510 18.06 -13.16 -18.98
N ILE A 511 17.63 -13.20 -17.72
CA ILE A 511 18.04 -12.26 -16.68
C ILE A 511 18.28 -12.95 -15.35
N VAL A 512 19.21 -12.44 -14.56
CA VAL A 512 19.47 -12.87 -13.19
C VAL A 512 18.83 -11.88 -12.23
N PHE A 513 17.85 -12.32 -11.46
CA PHE A 513 17.26 -11.54 -10.38
C PHE A 513 18.08 -11.70 -9.10
N PRO A 514 18.70 -10.65 -8.56
CA PRO A 514 19.45 -10.74 -7.31
C PRO A 514 18.60 -11.26 -6.15
N PRO A 515 19.20 -11.78 -5.06
CA PRO A 515 18.43 -12.18 -3.89
C PRO A 515 17.69 -10.97 -3.31
N HIS A 516 16.50 -11.20 -2.72
CA HIS A 516 15.67 -10.17 -2.08
C HIS A 516 15.62 -8.84 -2.88
N SER A 517 15.27 -8.91 -4.16
CA SER A 517 15.25 -7.76 -5.07
C SER A 517 13.87 -7.48 -5.65
N PHE A 518 13.68 -6.24 -6.08
CA PHE A 518 12.60 -5.87 -6.99
C PHE A 518 13.21 -5.42 -8.31
N THR A 519 12.77 -6.02 -9.41
CA THR A 519 13.19 -5.69 -10.77
C THR A 519 11.98 -5.37 -11.63
N GLN A 520 12.01 -4.22 -12.32
CA GLN A 520 11.06 -3.92 -13.36
C GLN A 520 11.75 -3.97 -14.72
N ILE A 521 11.23 -4.79 -15.63
CA ILE A 521 11.72 -4.94 -16.99
C ILE A 521 10.77 -4.20 -17.93
N ARG A 522 11.33 -3.32 -18.75
CA ARG A 522 10.62 -2.61 -19.81
C ARG A 522 11.04 -3.17 -21.15
N VAL A 523 10.09 -3.71 -21.91
CA VAL A 523 10.37 -4.31 -23.21
C VAL A 523 9.36 -3.84 -24.27
N PRO A 524 9.82 -3.29 -25.41
CA PRO A 524 8.95 -3.00 -26.55
C PRO A 524 8.39 -4.29 -27.14
N MET A 525 7.15 -4.24 -27.62
CA MET A 525 6.44 -5.37 -28.21
C MET A 525 6.04 -5.08 -29.65
N ASN A 526 6.11 -6.11 -30.51
CA ASN A 526 5.38 -6.13 -31.76
C ASN A 526 4.11 -6.94 -31.55
N GLU A 527 2.95 -6.34 -31.77
CA GLU A 527 1.69 -7.06 -31.87
C GLU A 527 1.64 -7.85 -33.20
N LYS A 528 1.14 -9.06 -33.15
CA LYS A 528 0.86 -9.84 -34.37
C LYS A 528 -0.49 -9.49 -34.93
#